data_bcdae5b5d688b3ce427c0ef6c8792a5b
#
_entry.id   bcdae5b5d688b3ce427c0ef6c8792a5b
#
_cell.length_a   1.000
_cell.length_b   1.000
_cell.length_c   1.000
_cell.angle_alpha   90.00
_cell.angle_beta   90.00
_cell.angle_gamma   90.00
#
_symmetry.space_group_name_H-M   'P 1'
#
loop_
_entity.id
_entity.type
_entity.pdbx_description
1 polymer ?
#
loop_
_entity_poly.entity_id
_entity_poly.type
_entity_poly.pdbx_seq_one_letter_code
_entity_poly.pdbx_strand_id
1 'polypeptide(L)'
;ITVNDSPWGFQYSPYVYYNEHCIVFNSQHVPMKIEKNTFIKLFDFVKLFPHYFLGSNADLPIVGGSILSHDHFQGGHYTFAMAKAPIEKHVTIPGYEDVEAGIVKWPLSVLRIRHKDEKRLIELATHVLEAWRGYTDESAFIFAETDGEPHNTITPIARRSGDMFELDLTLRNNITTDEHPLGVYHPHAEYHHIKKEN
;
A
#
# COMPACT_ATOMS: atom_id res chain seq x y z
N ILE A 1 4.01 3.80 20.80
CA ILE A 1 2.85 4.55 20.32
C ILE A 1 1.59 3.68 20.36
N THR A 2 0.42 4.33 20.31
CA THR A 2 -0.86 3.61 20.23
C THR A 2 -1.47 3.84 18.86
N VAL A 3 -1.79 2.77 18.15
CA VAL A 3 -2.54 2.79 16.89
C VAL A 3 -3.60 1.70 16.92
N ASN A 4 -4.81 2.01 16.44
CA ASN A 4 -5.99 1.15 16.50
C ASN A 4 -6.17 0.53 17.93
N ASP A 5 -6.13 1.39 18.96
CA ASP A 5 -6.28 1.06 20.38
C ASP A 5 -5.33 -0.03 20.91
N SER A 6 -4.22 -0.25 20.22
CA SER A 6 -3.21 -1.24 20.60
C SER A 6 -1.80 -0.65 20.65
N PRO A 7 -0.89 -1.23 21.48
CA PRO A 7 0.48 -0.74 21.58
C PRO A 7 1.32 -1.20 20.38
N TRP A 8 2.10 -0.26 19.82
CA TRP A 8 3.00 -0.49 18.69
C TRP A 8 4.38 0.07 19.01
N GLY A 9 5.41 -0.64 18.55
CA GLY A 9 6.77 -0.13 18.54
C GLY A 9 6.95 0.92 17.44
N PHE A 10 7.76 1.93 17.71
CA PHE A 10 8.24 2.90 16.75
C PHE A 10 9.75 3.03 16.91
N GLN A 11 10.48 2.84 15.83
CA GLN A 11 11.93 3.03 15.84
C GLN A 11 12.43 3.57 14.51
N TYR A 12 13.48 4.37 14.54
CA TYR A 12 14.21 4.73 13.33
C TYR A 12 14.98 3.53 12.81
N SER A 13 14.93 3.35 11.50
CA SER A 13 15.67 2.28 10.83
C SER A 13 17.18 2.61 10.81
N PRO A 14 18.06 1.64 11.06
CA PRO A 14 19.49 1.81 10.81
C PRO A 14 19.81 1.97 9.31
N TYR A 15 18.88 1.53 8.44
CA TYR A 15 18.99 1.70 6.99
C TYR A 15 18.27 3.00 6.60
N VAL A 16 19.05 4.07 6.41
CA VAL A 16 18.51 5.41 6.13
C VAL A 16 18.31 5.58 4.62
N TYR A 17 17.25 4.98 4.08
CA TYR A 17 16.90 5.12 2.66
C TYR A 17 16.36 6.52 2.32
N TYR A 18 15.77 7.21 3.30
CA TYR A 18 15.25 8.57 3.20
C TYR A 18 15.17 9.20 4.59
N ASN A 19 14.88 10.51 4.64
CA ASN A 19 14.84 11.27 5.89
C ASN A 19 13.86 10.66 6.90
N GLU A 20 14.35 10.45 8.12
CA GLU A 20 13.60 9.91 9.26
C GLU A 20 12.92 8.56 8.96
N HIS A 21 13.59 7.72 8.12
CA HIS A 21 13.10 6.37 7.84
C HIS A 21 12.83 5.61 9.14
N CYS A 22 11.60 5.18 9.34
CA CYS A 22 11.17 4.50 10.55
C CYS A 22 10.37 3.24 10.24
N ILE A 23 10.33 2.35 11.23
CA ILE A 23 9.54 1.13 11.23
C ILE A 23 8.56 1.22 12.39
N VAL A 24 7.30 0.98 12.09
CA VAL A 24 6.21 0.88 13.06
C VAL A 24 5.75 -0.57 13.07
N PHE A 25 5.90 -1.26 14.18
CA PHE A 25 5.69 -2.69 14.26
C PHE A 25 4.77 -3.08 15.41
N ASN A 26 3.99 -4.12 15.19
CA ASN A 26 3.09 -4.66 16.20
C ASN A 26 3.90 -5.16 17.41
N SER A 27 3.48 -4.83 18.61
CA SER A 27 4.11 -5.36 19.85
C SER A 27 3.91 -6.87 20.01
N GLN A 28 2.94 -7.44 19.29
CA GLN A 28 2.70 -8.87 19.21
C GLN A 28 3.24 -9.43 17.89
N HIS A 29 3.86 -10.59 17.93
CA HIS A 29 4.38 -11.26 16.73
C HIS A 29 3.23 -11.96 16.00
N VAL A 30 2.53 -11.20 15.15
CA VAL A 30 1.41 -11.68 14.33
C VAL A 30 1.73 -11.50 12.84
N PRO A 31 1.25 -12.37 11.95
CA PRO A 31 1.50 -12.25 10.51
C PRO A 31 0.95 -10.96 9.91
N MET A 32 1.58 -10.52 8.83
CA MET A 32 1.08 -9.44 7.97
C MET A 32 -0.29 -9.81 7.40
N LYS A 33 -1.21 -8.86 7.43
CA LYS A 33 -2.50 -8.98 6.78
C LYS A 33 -3.00 -7.59 6.37
N ILE A 34 -3.27 -7.44 5.08
CA ILE A 34 -3.91 -6.23 4.58
C ILE A 34 -5.42 -6.37 4.69
N GLU A 35 -6.02 -5.55 5.52
CA GLU A 35 -7.45 -5.54 5.82
C GLU A 35 -7.91 -4.16 6.28
N LYS A 36 -9.19 -3.99 6.60
CA LYS A 36 -9.74 -2.72 7.11
C LYS A 36 -8.92 -2.12 8.26
N ASN A 37 -8.49 -2.97 9.21
CA ASN A 37 -7.67 -2.51 10.34
C ASN A 37 -6.31 -1.95 9.93
N THR A 38 -5.76 -2.39 8.80
CA THR A 38 -4.54 -1.80 8.22
C THR A 38 -4.75 -0.32 7.91
N PHE A 39 -5.84 0.01 7.24
CA PHE A 39 -6.14 1.42 6.90
C PHE A 39 -6.38 2.28 8.14
N ILE A 40 -7.06 1.73 9.15
CA ILE A 40 -7.24 2.41 10.45
C ILE A 40 -5.88 2.74 11.08
N LYS A 41 -4.99 1.75 11.14
CA LYS A 41 -3.63 1.91 11.73
C LYS A 41 -2.81 2.96 10.98
N LEU A 42 -2.86 2.96 9.64
CA LEU A 42 -2.15 3.93 8.81
C LEU A 42 -2.64 5.36 9.10
N PHE A 43 -3.95 5.57 9.17
CA PHE A 43 -4.50 6.91 9.43
C PHE A 43 -4.30 7.34 10.88
N ASP A 44 -4.38 6.45 11.86
CA ASP A 44 -4.06 6.78 13.24
C ASP A 44 -2.61 7.28 13.38
N PHE A 45 -1.68 6.64 12.68
CA PHE A 45 -0.29 7.08 12.67
C PHE A 45 -0.12 8.48 12.06
N VAL A 46 -0.69 8.75 10.89
CA VAL A 46 -0.54 10.07 10.24
C VAL A 46 -1.35 11.18 10.93
N LYS A 47 -2.28 10.84 11.81
CA LYS A 47 -2.87 11.80 12.75
C LYS A 47 -1.90 12.18 13.88
N LEU A 48 -1.15 11.20 14.40
CA LEU A 48 -0.12 11.44 15.43
C LEU A 48 1.09 12.19 14.84
N PHE A 49 1.48 11.84 13.61
CA PHE A 49 2.65 12.38 12.90
C PHE A 49 2.26 12.94 11.53
N PRO A 50 1.59 14.11 11.46
CA PRO A 50 1.01 14.61 10.22
C PRO A 50 2.04 15.02 9.15
N HIS A 51 3.30 15.13 9.50
CA HIS A 51 4.41 15.39 8.59
C HIS A 51 5.07 14.13 8.03
N TYR A 52 4.62 12.94 8.49
CA TYR A 52 5.09 11.64 8.00
C TYR A 52 4.11 11.03 7.00
N PHE A 53 4.63 10.17 6.14
CA PHE A 53 3.83 9.11 5.50
C PHE A 53 3.97 7.82 6.31
N LEU A 54 3.03 6.90 6.13
CA LEU A 54 3.15 5.50 6.55
C LEU A 54 2.59 4.60 5.47
N GLY A 55 3.37 3.58 5.08
CA GLY A 55 2.98 2.58 4.10
C GLY A 55 3.13 1.16 4.62
N SER A 56 2.32 0.26 4.10
CA SER A 56 2.43 -1.17 4.38
C SER A 56 3.15 -1.89 3.24
N ASN A 57 3.96 -2.87 3.58
CA ASN A 57 4.37 -3.91 2.64
C ASN A 57 3.16 -4.78 2.26
N ALA A 58 3.29 -5.55 1.18
CA ALA A 58 2.28 -6.53 0.81
C ALA A 58 2.21 -7.69 1.83
N ASP A 59 1.06 -8.30 1.96
CA ASP A 59 0.84 -9.51 2.74
C ASP A 59 0.99 -10.81 1.92
N LEU A 60 1.42 -10.69 0.67
CA LEU A 60 1.74 -11.80 -0.22
C LEU A 60 3.21 -11.73 -0.64
N PRO A 61 3.85 -12.88 -0.91
CA PRO A 61 5.24 -12.93 -1.36
C PRO A 61 5.42 -12.29 -2.75
N ILE A 62 6.67 -12.02 -3.15
CA ILE A 62 7.11 -11.49 -4.45
C ILE A 62 6.83 -9.98 -4.61
N VAL A 63 5.60 -9.54 -4.42
CA VAL A 63 5.12 -8.18 -4.74
C VAL A 63 5.35 -7.16 -3.61
N GLY A 64 6.53 -7.16 -3.02
CA GLY A 64 6.91 -6.23 -1.95
C GLY A 64 6.52 -6.73 -0.55
N GLY A 65 6.26 -8.03 -0.41
CA GLY A 65 6.14 -8.67 0.89
C GLY A 65 7.54 -8.90 1.49
N SER A 66 7.78 -8.33 2.68
CA SER A 66 8.97 -8.64 3.46
C SER A 66 8.55 -8.85 4.90
N ILE A 67 9.22 -9.81 5.59
CA ILE A 67 8.89 -10.18 6.97
C ILE A 67 7.39 -10.41 7.15
N LEU A 68 6.83 -11.29 6.30
CA LEU A 68 5.39 -11.60 6.29
C LEU A 68 4.87 -12.16 7.63
N SER A 69 5.77 -12.66 8.47
CA SER A 69 5.45 -13.23 9.79
C SER A 69 5.22 -12.20 10.89
N HIS A 70 5.54 -10.91 10.65
CA HIS A 70 5.40 -9.87 11.68
C HIS A 70 4.76 -8.60 11.10
N ASP A 71 3.58 -8.25 11.58
CA ASP A 71 2.82 -7.08 11.15
C ASP A 71 3.60 -5.78 11.44
N HIS A 72 3.94 -5.05 10.39
CA HIS A 72 4.75 -3.84 10.46
C HIS A 72 4.48 -2.89 9.30
N PHE A 73 4.84 -1.63 9.49
CA PHE A 73 4.75 -0.56 8.50
C PHE A 73 6.09 0.17 8.39
N GLN A 74 6.28 0.84 7.26
CA GLN A 74 7.43 1.72 7.05
C GLN A 74 6.95 3.14 6.79
N GLY A 75 7.63 4.10 7.41
CA GLY A 75 7.29 5.51 7.32
C GLY A 75 8.50 6.42 7.38
N GLY A 76 8.23 7.70 7.36
CA GLY A 76 9.26 8.72 7.49
C GLY A 76 8.81 10.10 7.02
N HIS A 77 9.67 11.09 7.21
CA HIS A 77 9.47 12.46 6.75
C HIS A 77 10.07 12.62 5.35
N TYR A 78 9.38 12.10 4.35
CA TYR A 78 9.85 12.14 2.97
C TYR A 78 8.68 12.17 1.98
N THR A 79 8.89 12.82 0.84
CA THR A 79 7.91 12.87 -0.25
C THR A 79 8.45 12.15 -1.48
N PHE A 80 7.98 10.94 -1.70
CA PHE A 80 8.37 10.12 -2.87
C PHE A 80 7.87 10.73 -4.18
N ALA A 81 8.54 10.35 -5.28
CA ALA A 81 8.14 10.75 -6.63
C ALA A 81 6.68 10.37 -6.94
N MET A 82 6.22 9.19 -6.49
CA MET A 82 4.82 8.78 -6.66
C MET A 82 3.85 9.73 -5.97
N ALA A 83 4.18 10.27 -4.78
CA ALA A 83 3.32 11.24 -4.10
C ALA A 83 3.16 12.54 -4.90
N LYS A 84 4.17 12.93 -5.69
CA LYS A 84 4.18 14.12 -6.56
C LYS A 84 3.56 13.84 -7.93
N ALA A 85 3.38 12.57 -8.30
CA ALA A 85 2.84 12.21 -9.60
C ALA A 85 1.40 12.70 -9.75
N PRO A 86 1.03 13.26 -10.91
CA PRO A 86 -0.31 13.78 -11.15
C PRO A 86 -1.34 12.65 -11.29
N ILE A 87 -2.59 13.00 -11.06
CA ILE A 87 -3.72 12.16 -11.46
C ILE A 87 -3.82 12.19 -12.98
N GLU A 88 -3.74 11.02 -13.61
CA GLU A 88 -3.89 10.85 -15.05
C GLU A 88 -5.37 10.79 -15.47
N LYS A 89 -6.19 10.14 -14.64
CA LYS A 89 -7.62 9.98 -14.87
C LYS A 89 -8.39 10.09 -13.56
N HIS A 90 -9.24 11.12 -13.46
CA HIS A 90 -10.19 11.19 -12.35
C HIS A 90 -11.31 10.17 -12.55
N VAL A 91 -11.74 9.57 -11.45
CA VAL A 91 -12.83 8.59 -11.43
C VAL A 91 -13.83 8.96 -10.34
N THR A 92 -15.11 8.74 -10.62
CA THR A 92 -16.18 8.84 -9.63
C THR A 92 -16.61 7.43 -9.25
N ILE A 93 -16.55 7.11 -7.97
CA ILE A 93 -16.90 5.78 -7.48
C ILE A 93 -18.32 5.84 -6.92
N PRO A 94 -19.25 5.04 -7.44
CA PRO A 94 -20.65 5.03 -6.95
C PRO A 94 -20.71 4.76 -5.45
N GLY A 95 -21.49 5.61 -4.73
CA GLY A 95 -21.59 5.57 -3.27
C GLY A 95 -20.47 6.31 -2.52
N TYR A 96 -19.47 6.84 -3.25
CA TYR A 96 -18.34 7.60 -2.72
C TYR A 96 -18.06 8.85 -3.56
N GLU A 97 -19.09 9.49 -4.08
CA GLU A 97 -19.02 10.67 -4.94
C GLU A 97 -18.41 11.89 -4.22
N ASP A 98 -18.42 11.87 -2.89
CA ASP A 98 -17.81 12.84 -2.00
C ASP A 98 -16.28 12.66 -1.87
N VAL A 99 -15.74 11.50 -2.28
CA VAL A 99 -14.31 11.19 -2.23
C VAL A 99 -13.64 11.58 -3.54
N GLU A 100 -12.60 12.40 -3.47
CA GLU A 100 -11.73 12.63 -4.63
C GLU A 100 -10.95 11.35 -4.94
N ALA A 101 -11.14 10.80 -6.14
CA ALA A 101 -10.49 9.57 -6.56
C ALA A 101 -9.92 9.68 -7.98
N GLY A 102 -8.77 9.04 -8.21
CA GLY A 102 -8.15 9.05 -9.52
C GLY A 102 -6.99 8.07 -9.67
N ILE A 103 -6.72 7.72 -10.91
CA ILE A 103 -5.59 6.89 -11.31
C ILE A 103 -4.35 7.77 -11.41
N VAL A 104 -3.30 7.42 -10.68
CA VAL A 104 -2.04 8.15 -10.68
C VAL A 104 -1.24 7.80 -11.94
N LYS A 105 -0.62 8.80 -12.56
CA LYS A 105 0.34 8.59 -13.66
C LYS A 105 1.63 7.99 -13.10
N TRP A 106 1.65 6.68 -12.98
CA TRP A 106 2.73 5.91 -12.37
C TRP A 106 2.90 4.56 -13.08
N PRO A 107 4.10 3.97 -13.13
CA PRO A 107 4.30 2.66 -13.77
C PRO A 107 3.48 1.51 -13.17
N LEU A 108 3.15 1.57 -11.88
CA LEU A 108 2.24 0.63 -11.23
C LEU A 108 0.82 1.20 -11.24
N SER A 109 -0.17 0.31 -11.16
CA SER A 109 -1.57 0.70 -11.04
C SER A 109 -1.86 1.25 -9.64
N VAL A 110 -2.01 2.56 -9.52
CA VAL A 110 -2.26 3.25 -8.25
C VAL A 110 -3.57 4.00 -8.32
N LEU A 111 -4.49 3.68 -7.41
CA LEU A 111 -5.68 4.48 -7.14
C LEU A 111 -5.39 5.40 -5.95
N ARG A 112 -5.41 6.72 -6.18
CA ARG A 112 -5.30 7.73 -5.13
C ARG A 112 -6.68 8.19 -4.72
N ILE A 113 -6.94 8.19 -3.41
CA ILE A 113 -8.18 8.68 -2.83
C ILE A 113 -7.89 9.72 -1.75
N ARG A 114 -8.73 10.77 -1.68
CA ARG A 114 -8.60 11.90 -0.76
C ARG A 114 -9.93 12.29 -0.15
N HIS A 115 -9.93 12.59 1.14
CA HIS A 115 -11.08 13.13 1.84
C HIS A 115 -10.65 13.78 3.16
N LYS A 116 -11.47 14.68 3.71
CA LYS A 116 -11.23 15.29 5.04
C LYS A 116 -11.49 14.31 6.19
N ASP A 117 -12.43 13.40 6.00
CA ASP A 117 -12.78 12.36 6.96
C ASP A 117 -12.11 11.04 6.54
N GLU A 118 -11.17 10.56 7.36
CA GLU A 118 -10.47 9.31 7.14
C GLU A 118 -11.40 8.09 7.14
N LYS A 119 -12.56 8.17 7.81
CA LYS A 119 -13.53 7.06 7.86
C LYS A 119 -14.07 6.74 6.48
N ARG A 120 -14.35 7.79 5.67
CA ARG A 120 -14.78 7.61 4.29
C ARG A 120 -13.71 6.92 3.44
N LEU A 121 -12.43 7.26 3.66
CA LEU A 121 -11.31 6.61 2.97
C LEU A 121 -11.13 5.16 3.41
N ILE A 122 -11.30 4.85 4.70
CA ILE A 122 -11.23 3.48 5.24
C ILE A 122 -12.33 2.61 4.63
N GLU A 123 -13.55 3.12 4.55
CA GLU A 123 -14.67 2.40 3.92
C GLU A 123 -14.39 2.11 2.45
N LEU A 124 -14.01 3.14 1.69
CA LEU A 124 -13.70 2.99 0.26
C LEU A 124 -12.50 2.08 0.02
N ALA A 125 -11.41 2.24 0.78
CA ALA A 125 -10.23 1.40 0.65
C ALA A 125 -10.54 -0.07 0.94
N THR A 126 -11.41 -0.35 1.92
CA THR A 126 -11.87 -1.70 2.24
C THR A 126 -12.66 -2.29 1.08
N HIS A 127 -13.57 -1.51 0.50
CA HIS A 127 -14.36 -1.92 -0.66
C HIS A 127 -13.46 -2.21 -1.88
N VAL A 128 -12.49 -1.34 -2.16
CA VAL A 128 -11.51 -1.55 -3.25
C VAL A 128 -10.68 -2.81 -3.01
N LEU A 129 -10.23 -3.03 -1.79
CA LEU A 129 -9.44 -4.23 -1.43
C LEU A 129 -10.24 -5.52 -1.67
N GLU A 130 -11.49 -5.56 -1.21
CA GLU A 130 -12.37 -6.72 -1.38
C GLU A 130 -12.66 -6.99 -2.86
N ALA A 131 -12.97 -5.95 -3.63
CA ALA A 131 -13.19 -6.05 -5.06
C ALA A 131 -11.93 -6.55 -5.79
N TRP A 132 -10.75 -6.00 -5.45
CA TRP A 132 -9.48 -6.39 -6.06
C TRP A 132 -9.10 -7.83 -5.73
N ARG A 133 -9.29 -8.27 -4.49
CA ARG A 133 -8.97 -9.65 -4.09
C ARG A 133 -9.72 -10.71 -4.90
N GLY A 134 -10.93 -10.44 -5.33
CA GLY A 134 -11.74 -11.34 -6.16
C GLY A 134 -11.66 -11.06 -7.68
N TYR A 135 -10.82 -10.10 -8.10
CA TYR A 135 -10.81 -9.66 -9.50
C TYR A 135 -9.99 -10.59 -10.39
N THR A 136 -10.62 -11.07 -11.46
CA THR A 136 -9.98 -11.83 -12.53
C THR A 136 -10.28 -11.17 -13.87
N ASP A 137 -9.24 -10.99 -14.69
CA ASP A 137 -9.32 -10.56 -16.08
C ASP A 137 -8.32 -11.39 -16.90
N GLU A 138 -8.82 -12.44 -17.52
CA GLU A 138 -8.01 -13.37 -18.32
C GLU A 138 -7.34 -12.66 -19.50
N SER A 139 -8.00 -11.66 -20.07
CA SER A 139 -7.46 -10.90 -21.22
C SER A 139 -6.21 -10.10 -20.84
N ALA A 140 -6.09 -9.70 -19.58
CA ALA A 140 -4.93 -9.02 -19.01
C ALA A 140 -4.02 -9.98 -18.23
N PHE A 141 -4.26 -11.30 -18.26
CA PHE A 141 -3.54 -12.29 -17.47
C PHE A 141 -3.56 -11.98 -15.96
N ILE A 142 -4.67 -11.46 -15.47
CA ILE A 142 -4.91 -11.21 -14.04
C ILE A 142 -5.82 -12.30 -13.51
N PHE A 143 -5.33 -13.09 -12.57
CA PHE A 143 -6.10 -14.12 -11.88
C PHE A 143 -6.10 -13.82 -10.38
N ALA A 144 -7.29 -13.85 -9.78
CA ALA A 144 -7.45 -13.64 -8.35
C ALA A 144 -6.74 -14.72 -7.53
N GLU A 145 -6.80 -15.95 -8.04
CA GLU A 145 -6.16 -17.12 -7.42
C GLU A 145 -5.80 -18.18 -8.47
N THR A 146 -4.91 -19.08 -8.13
CA THR A 146 -4.58 -20.29 -8.88
C THR A 146 -4.42 -21.44 -7.89
N ASP A 147 -5.19 -22.51 -8.08
CA ASP A 147 -5.18 -23.69 -7.17
C ASP A 147 -5.40 -23.33 -5.68
N GLY A 148 -6.23 -22.30 -5.41
CA GLY A 148 -6.51 -21.83 -4.07
C GLY A 148 -5.48 -20.85 -3.49
N GLU A 149 -4.39 -20.55 -4.21
CA GLU A 149 -3.38 -19.58 -3.80
C GLU A 149 -3.75 -18.18 -4.30
N PRO A 150 -3.93 -17.18 -3.41
CA PRO A 150 -4.32 -15.83 -3.80
C PRO A 150 -3.17 -15.08 -4.47
N HIS A 151 -3.51 -14.23 -5.44
CA HIS A 151 -2.54 -13.41 -6.18
C HIS A 151 -2.71 -11.91 -5.96
N ASN A 152 -3.92 -11.46 -5.63
CA ASN A 152 -4.23 -10.03 -5.53
C ASN A 152 -4.05 -9.51 -4.11
N THR A 153 -3.34 -8.40 -3.98
CA THR A 153 -3.21 -7.63 -2.75
C THR A 153 -3.01 -6.15 -3.06
N ILE A 154 -2.93 -5.32 -2.02
CA ILE A 154 -2.69 -3.89 -2.13
C ILE A 154 -1.50 -3.52 -1.24
N THR A 155 -0.64 -2.61 -1.72
CA THR A 155 0.33 -1.92 -0.88
C THR A 155 -0.16 -0.48 -0.66
N PRO A 156 -0.75 -0.17 0.51
CA PRO A 156 -1.30 1.14 0.80
C PRO A 156 -0.25 2.08 1.37
N ILE A 157 -0.35 3.37 1.01
CA ILE A 157 0.49 4.44 1.57
C ILE A 157 -0.42 5.61 1.97
N ALA A 158 -0.42 5.93 3.26
CA ALA A 158 -1.20 7.04 3.82
C ALA A 158 -0.31 8.25 4.11
N ARG A 159 -0.87 9.45 3.93
CA ARG A 159 -0.26 10.73 4.29
C ARG A 159 -1.29 11.83 4.48
N ARG A 160 -0.84 12.95 5.02
CA ARG A 160 -1.59 14.21 5.01
C ARG A 160 -1.22 15.01 3.75
N SER A 161 -2.21 15.66 3.16
CA SER A 161 -2.04 16.60 2.05
C SER A 161 -2.85 17.86 2.38
N GLY A 162 -2.23 18.82 3.05
CA GLY A 162 -2.93 19.95 3.64
C GLY A 162 -3.92 19.49 4.74
N ASP A 163 -5.18 19.89 4.61
CA ASP A 163 -6.27 19.50 5.51
C ASP A 163 -6.93 18.15 5.15
N MET A 164 -6.47 17.53 4.05
CA MET A 164 -6.99 16.26 3.57
C MET A 164 -6.15 15.07 4.07
N PHE A 165 -6.81 13.94 4.27
CA PHE A 165 -6.15 12.63 4.27
C PHE A 165 -6.01 12.15 2.83
N GLU A 166 -4.89 11.49 2.53
CA GLU A 166 -4.61 10.91 1.22
C GLU A 166 -4.15 9.47 1.40
N LEU A 167 -4.68 8.58 0.58
CA LEU A 167 -4.29 7.16 0.54
C LEU A 167 -4.04 6.75 -0.90
N ASP A 168 -2.84 6.25 -1.16
CA ASP A 168 -2.49 5.57 -2.41
C ASP A 168 -2.68 4.07 -2.22
N LEU A 169 -3.50 3.47 -3.06
CA LEU A 169 -3.75 2.03 -3.12
C LEU A 169 -3.06 1.48 -4.35
N THR A 170 -1.87 0.89 -4.18
CA THR A 170 -1.16 0.23 -5.27
C THR A 170 -1.67 -1.18 -5.41
N LEU A 171 -2.32 -1.48 -6.54
CA LEU A 171 -2.84 -2.81 -6.85
C LEU A 171 -1.68 -3.73 -7.21
N ARG A 172 -1.59 -4.87 -6.55
CA ARG A 172 -0.52 -5.85 -6.74
C ARG A 172 -1.11 -7.21 -7.11
N ASN A 173 -0.39 -7.91 -8.00
CA ASN A 173 -0.68 -9.31 -8.34
C ASN A 173 0.64 -10.06 -8.42
N ASN A 174 0.76 -11.19 -7.70
CA ASN A 174 2.01 -11.93 -7.56
C ASN A 174 2.11 -13.18 -8.46
N ILE A 175 1.24 -13.29 -9.48
CA ILE A 175 1.26 -14.44 -10.38
C ILE A 175 2.64 -14.57 -11.04
N THR A 176 3.12 -15.79 -11.15
CA THR A 176 4.38 -16.14 -11.77
C THR A 176 4.17 -17.04 -12.97
N THR A 177 5.15 -17.06 -13.87
CA THR A 177 5.28 -18.01 -14.96
C THR A 177 6.71 -18.51 -15.01
N ASP A 178 6.99 -19.57 -15.78
CA ASP A 178 8.35 -20.05 -15.99
C ASP A 178 9.25 -18.96 -16.61
N GLU A 179 8.67 -18.09 -17.44
CA GLU A 179 9.37 -16.94 -18.04
C GLU A 179 9.58 -15.80 -17.04
N HIS A 180 8.65 -15.60 -16.10
CA HIS A 180 8.67 -14.55 -15.10
C HIS A 180 8.56 -15.11 -13.66
N PRO A 181 9.58 -15.81 -13.16
CA PRO A 181 9.53 -16.48 -11.86
C PRO A 181 9.54 -15.48 -10.67
N LEU A 182 9.89 -14.22 -10.90
CA LEU A 182 9.83 -13.13 -9.92
C LEU A 182 8.57 -12.28 -10.02
N GLY A 183 7.55 -12.76 -10.73
CA GLY A 183 6.26 -12.11 -10.91
C GLY A 183 6.10 -11.45 -12.28
N VAL A 184 4.96 -11.71 -12.92
CA VAL A 184 4.60 -11.12 -14.22
C VAL A 184 4.46 -9.60 -14.12
N TYR A 185 3.88 -9.10 -13.00
CA TYR A 185 3.63 -7.68 -12.74
C TYR A 185 4.61 -7.05 -11.75
N HIS A 186 5.73 -7.72 -11.50
CA HIS A 186 6.84 -7.18 -10.70
C HIS A 186 7.99 -6.80 -11.62
N PRO A 187 8.86 -5.84 -11.26
CA PRO A 187 10.04 -5.51 -12.08
C PRO A 187 10.85 -6.76 -12.37
N HIS A 188 11.03 -7.06 -13.66
CA HIS A 188 11.73 -8.25 -14.12
C HIS A 188 13.23 -8.20 -13.73
N ALA A 189 13.85 -9.38 -13.59
CA ALA A 189 15.22 -9.53 -13.11
C ALA A 189 16.24 -8.70 -13.90
N GLU A 190 16.01 -8.51 -15.20
CA GLU A 190 16.88 -7.68 -16.08
C GLU A 190 16.96 -6.21 -15.67
N TYR A 191 15.97 -5.70 -14.91
CA TYR A 191 15.94 -4.32 -14.40
C TYR A 191 16.46 -4.19 -12.97
N HIS A 192 16.81 -5.28 -12.28
CA HIS A 192 17.27 -5.22 -10.89
C HIS A 192 18.59 -4.47 -10.73
N HIS A 193 19.42 -4.40 -11.78
CA HIS A 193 20.65 -3.60 -11.79
C HIS A 193 20.41 -2.09 -11.70
N ILE A 194 19.18 -1.62 -11.94
CA ILE A 194 18.80 -0.20 -11.83
C ILE A 194 18.59 0.19 -10.35
N LYS A 195 18.35 -0.80 -9.47
CA LYS A 195 18.32 -0.52 -8.03
C LYS A 195 19.70 0.00 -7.62
N LYS A 196 19.74 1.22 -7.07
CA LYS A 196 20.96 1.69 -6.42
C LYS A 196 21.23 0.75 -5.26
N GLU A 197 22.38 0.08 -5.30
CA GLU A 197 22.95 -0.55 -4.13
C GLU A 197 23.30 0.58 -3.16
N ASN A 198 22.62 0.59 -2.01
CA ASN A 198 22.96 1.47 -0.90
C ASN A 198 23.62 0.64 0.20
#